data_b7717d788bfd614a47fe3b2f3b703b1f
#
_entry.id   b7717d788bfd614a47fe3b2f3b703b1f
#
_cell.length_a   1.000
_cell.length_b   1.000
_cell.length_c   1.000
_cell.angle_alpha   90.00
_cell.angle_beta   90.00
_cell.angle_gamma   90.00
#
_symmetry.space_group_name_H-M   'P 1'
#
loop_
_entity.id
_entity.type
_entity.pdbx_description
1 polymer ?
#
loop_
_entity_poly.entity_id
_entity_poly.type
_entity_poly.pdbx_seq_one_letter_code
_entity_poly.pdbx_strand_id
1 'polypeptide(L)'
;MKIKSYHYRKIIAWSLPIFCVATKSVFGAPSETEVFVSGQDGYHTYRIPASVVTTKGTLLAFCEGRKKSRSDTGDIDLVIKRSSDGGKSWSSMSVVWDDGLNTCGNPCPVVDRDTGTIHLLLTWNSGKMHESKIKSGFGEDSRRVFVSHSTDDGKTWTKPKEITAATKKKDWTWYATGPGAGIQLEKGKHAGRLVIPCDHKLQAHGDRSFRSHVIYSDDHGKTWHLGGIAPKAMVNECEVVELSDDQLLLNMRNYDKSIRARQVCFSKDGGLSWQNQRHDKKLIEPICQASIRRLRWPAKERPGVILFSNPASKNKRDKLTIRASYDDGATWKHSRELYSGGSAYSCLVILKNQAIGNLYEKDGYKSIVFTRLDLEWLQSSTQK
;
A
#
# COMPACT_ATOMS: atom_id res chain seq x y z
N MET A 1 2.18 6.86 -95.99
CA MET A 1 2.35 7.46 -94.69
C MET A 1 1.29 6.84 -93.77
N LYS A 2 1.69 5.88 -92.91
CA LYS A 2 0.75 5.10 -92.05
C LYS A 2 0.77 5.70 -90.67
N ILE A 3 -0.37 6.16 -90.23
CA ILE A 3 -0.61 6.68 -88.86
C ILE A 3 -0.97 5.50 -87.96
N LYS A 4 -0.17 5.26 -86.94
CA LYS A 4 -0.44 4.26 -85.91
C LYS A 4 -1.31 4.91 -84.82
N SER A 5 -2.49 4.37 -84.53
CA SER A 5 -3.35 4.74 -83.40
C SER A 5 -2.93 4.01 -82.11
N TYR A 6 -2.67 4.75 -81.07
CA TYR A 6 -2.42 4.20 -79.72
C TYR A 6 -3.73 4.13 -78.94
N HIS A 7 -4.10 2.94 -78.50
CA HIS A 7 -5.23 2.71 -77.58
C HIS A 7 -4.78 2.86 -76.14
N TYR A 8 -5.27 3.87 -75.43
CA TYR A 8 -5.13 3.98 -74.01
C TYR A 8 -6.13 3.08 -73.29
N ARG A 9 -5.64 2.04 -72.60
CA ARG A 9 -6.44 1.27 -71.63
C ARG A 9 -6.55 2.06 -70.32
N LYS A 10 -7.76 2.47 -69.93
CA LYS A 10 -8.07 3.00 -68.58
C LYS A 10 -8.02 1.87 -67.56
N ILE A 11 -7.07 1.94 -66.63
CA ILE A 11 -7.04 1.08 -65.44
C ILE A 11 -7.98 1.72 -64.41
N ILE A 12 -9.11 1.06 -64.13
CA ILE A 12 -10.00 1.45 -63.04
C ILE A 12 -9.45 0.81 -61.79
N ALA A 13 -8.84 1.64 -60.91
CA ALA A 13 -8.44 1.22 -59.56
C ALA A 13 -9.68 1.19 -58.63
N TRP A 14 -10.06 0.01 -58.21
CA TRP A 14 -11.06 -0.16 -57.18
C TRP A 14 -10.42 0.08 -55.81
N SER A 15 -10.69 1.22 -55.19
CA SER A 15 -10.34 1.47 -53.79
C SER A 15 -11.38 0.78 -52.91
N LEU A 16 -11.00 -0.33 -52.31
CA LEU A 16 -11.75 -0.95 -51.22
C LEU A 16 -11.66 -0.05 -49.95
N PRO A 17 -12.79 0.35 -49.34
CA PRO A 17 -12.74 1.05 -48.09
C PRO A 17 -12.22 0.10 -47.01
N ILE A 18 -11.09 0.43 -46.39
CA ILE A 18 -10.63 -0.23 -45.16
C ILE A 18 -11.60 0.16 -44.03
N PHE A 19 -12.52 -0.73 -43.75
CA PHE A 19 -13.31 -0.64 -42.53
C PHE A 19 -12.40 -0.89 -41.30
N CYS A 20 -11.92 0.18 -40.69
CA CYS A 20 -11.26 0.11 -39.41
C CYS A 20 -12.33 -0.25 -38.36
N VAL A 21 -12.52 -1.56 -38.12
CA VAL A 21 -13.36 -2.03 -37.01
C VAL A 21 -12.61 -1.65 -35.73
N ALA A 22 -12.99 -0.52 -35.14
CA ALA A 22 -12.59 -0.19 -33.80
C ALA A 22 -13.16 -1.27 -32.87
N THR A 23 -12.38 -2.26 -32.55
CA THR A 23 -12.69 -3.20 -31.46
C THR A 23 -12.78 -2.38 -30.18
N LYS A 24 -14.00 -2.08 -29.74
CA LYS A 24 -14.23 -1.61 -28.37
C LYS A 24 -13.66 -2.69 -27.46
N SER A 25 -12.51 -2.41 -26.86
CA SER A 25 -11.99 -3.22 -25.76
C SER A 25 -13.08 -3.25 -24.70
N VAL A 26 -13.72 -4.40 -24.52
CA VAL A 26 -14.59 -4.63 -23.39
C VAL A 26 -13.65 -4.68 -22.19
N PHE A 27 -13.51 -3.56 -21.49
CA PHE A 27 -12.73 -3.48 -20.26
C PHE A 27 -13.30 -4.50 -19.28
N GLY A 28 -12.49 -5.45 -18.88
CA GLY A 28 -12.90 -6.52 -17.97
C GLY A 28 -13.39 -5.94 -16.65
N ALA A 29 -14.46 -6.47 -16.12
CA ALA A 29 -14.85 -6.21 -14.74
C ALA A 29 -13.69 -6.59 -13.80
N PRO A 30 -13.52 -5.91 -12.65
CA PRO A 30 -12.51 -6.30 -11.67
C PRO A 30 -12.67 -7.78 -11.29
N SER A 31 -11.56 -8.52 -11.30
CA SER A 31 -11.53 -9.90 -10.85
C SER A 31 -11.14 -9.96 -9.38
N GLU A 32 -11.86 -10.72 -8.58
CA GLU A 32 -11.63 -10.87 -7.15
C GLU A 32 -11.30 -12.32 -6.78
N THR A 33 -10.37 -12.49 -5.84
CA THR A 33 -9.97 -13.80 -5.29
C THR A 33 -9.84 -13.70 -3.77
N GLU A 34 -10.40 -14.64 -3.03
CA GLU A 34 -10.17 -14.75 -1.60
C GLU A 34 -8.73 -15.21 -1.34
N VAL A 35 -8.02 -14.49 -0.48
CA VAL A 35 -6.62 -14.81 -0.11
C VAL A 35 -6.56 -15.43 1.27
N PHE A 36 -7.18 -14.79 2.27
CA PHE A 36 -7.26 -15.32 3.63
C PHE A 36 -8.71 -15.29 4.09
N VAL A 37 -9.21 -16.42 4.58
CA VAL A 37 -10.60 -16.57 5.03
C VAL A 37 -10.62 -16.86 6.53
N SER A 38 -11.28 -16.00 7.29
CA SER A 38 -11.39 -16.13 8.74
C SER A 38 -12.04 -17.45 9.15
N GLY A 39 -11.49 -18.10 10.17
CA GLY A 39 -11.89 -19.46 10.59
C GLY A 39 -11.16 -20.59 9.86
N GLN A 40 -10.32 -20.28 8.87
CA GLN A 40 -9.52 -21.29 8.15
C GLN A 40 -8.05 -21.26 8.56
N ASP A 41 -7.30 -22.27 8.18
CA ASP A 41 -5.85 -22.43 8.37
C ASP A 41 -5.40 -22.25 9.85
N GLY A 42 -6.29 -22.49 10.81
CA GLY A 42 -5.99 -22.43 12.25
C GLY A 42 -6.08 -21.03 12.88
N TYR A 43 -6.62 -20.04 12.18
CA TYR A 43 -6.79 -18.67 12.67
C TYR A 43 -8.26 -18.25 12.72
N HIS A 44 -8.63 -17.62 13.83
CA HIS A 44 -9.97 -17.07 14.03
C HIS A 44 -10.27 -15.92 13.06
N THR A 45 -9.29 -15.03 12.85
CA THR A 45 -9.48 -13.85 12.01
C THR A 45 -8.17 -13.45 11.36
N TYR A 46 -8.24 -12.95 10.11
CA TYR A 46 -7.12 -12.31 9.41
C TYR A 46 -7.34 -10.81 9.32
N ARG A 47 -6.31 -10.03 9.66
CA ARG A 47 -6.36 -8.57 9.65
C ARG A 47 -5.07 -7.98 9.09
N ILE A 48 -5.11 -6.66 8.78
CA ILE A 48 -3.93 -5.85 8.48
C ILE A 48 -3.23 -6.32 7.21
N PRO A 49 -3.87 -6.19 6.04
CA PRO A 49 -3.31 -6.59 4.76
C PRO A 49 -2.13 -5.72 4.35
N ALA A 50 -1.07 -6.34 3.86
CA ALA A 50 0.08 -5.72 3.24
C ALA A 50 0.50 -6.51 2.01
N SER A 51 1.00 -5.83 0.97
CA SER A 51 1.31 -6.51 -0.28
C SER A 51 2.41 -5.79 -1.07
N VAL A 52 3.27 -6.58 -1.73
CA VAL A 52 4.29 -6.10 -2.68
C VAL A 52 4.41 -7.04 -3.86
N VAL A 53 4.95 -6.52 -4.96
CA VAL A 53 5.36 -7.32 -6.12
C VAL A 53 6.88 -7.37 -6.16
N THR A 54 7.44 -8.58 -6.19
CA THR A 54 8.90 -8.77 -6.22
C THR A 54 9.49 -8.40 -7.58
N THR A 55 10.81 -8.27 -7.66
CA THR A 55 11.52 -8.04 -8.94
C THR A 55 11.27 -9.14 -9.95
N LYS A 56 10.99 -10.37 -9.50
CA LYS A 56 10.60 -11.50 -10.36
C LYS A 56 9.13 -11.44 -10.81
N GLY A 57 8.30 -10.59 -10.16
CA GLY A 57 6.88 -10.41 -10.45
C GLY A 57 5.95 -11.30 -9.64
N THR A 58 6.46 -11.97 -8.64
CA THR A 58 5.65 -12.68 -7.66
C THR A 58 4.92 -11.67 -6.79
N LEU A 59 3.63 -11.83 -6.64
CA LEU A 59 2.81 -11.05 -5.72
C LEU A 59 2.84 -11.72 -4.35
N LEU A 60 3.17 -10.95 -3.32
CA LEU A 60 3.20 -11.40 -1.93
C LEU A 60 2.08 -10.69 -1.17
N ALA A 61 1.26 -11.47 -0.46
CA ALA A 61 0.22 -10.98 0.43
C ALA A 61 0.55 -11.39 1.86
N PHE A 62 0.65 -10.41 2.75
CA PHE A 62 0.90 -10.59 4.17
C PHE A 62 -0.32 -10.13 4.96
N CYS A 63 -0.50 -10.71 6.14
CA CYS A 63 -1.44 -10.20 7.13
C CYS A 63 -1.12 -10.74 8.53
N GLU A 64 -1.85 -10.24 9.53
CA GLU A 64 -1.91 -10.82 10.86
C GLU A 64 -2.89 -11.99 10.87
N GLY A 65 -2.41 -13.18 11.25
CA GLY A 65 -3.22 -14.34 11.60
C GLY A 65 -3.50 -14.31 13.10
N ARG A 66 -4.73 -14.04 13.51
CA ARG A 66 -5.16 -13.89 14.91
C ARG A 66 -5.79 -15.20 15.38
N LYS A 67 -5.15 -15.87 16.31
CA LYS A 67 -5.54 -17.24 16.75
C LYS A 67 -6.92 -17.31 17.40
N LYS A 68 -7.25 -16.37 18.31
CA LYS A 68 -8.38 -16.53 19.23
C LYS A 68 -9.56 -15.59 19.02
N SER A 69 -9.32 -14.39 18.45
CA SER A 69 -10.35 -13.36 18.32
C SER A 69 -9.94 -12.29 17.32
N ARG A 70 -10.77 -11.26 17.15
CA ARG A 70 -10.47 -10.05 16.33
C ARG A 70 -9.61 -9.02 17.09
N SER A 71 -9.20 -9.30 18.34
CA SER A 71 -8.41 -8.37 19.16
C SER A 71 -7.09 -8.02 18.47
N ASP A 72 -6.63 -6.78 18.63
CA ASP A 72 -5.30 -6.30 18.18
C ASP A 72 -4.18 -6.74 19.15
N THR A 73 -4.48 -7.62 20.09
CA THR A 73 -3.58 -8.12 21.14
C THR A 73 -3.86 -9.59 21.40
N GLY A 74 -2.84 -10.38 21.63
CA GLY A 74 -2.90 -11.81 21.91
C GLY A 74 -1.91 -12.60 21.09
N ASP A 75 -2.21 -13.85 20.90
CA ASP A 75 -1.51 -14.79 20.03
C ASP A 75 -1.80 -14.40 18.56
N ILE A 76 -0.87 -13.68 17.95
CA ILE A 76 -0.98 -13.13 16.60
C ILE A 76 0.31 -13.40 15.85
N ASP A 77 0.21 -14.12 14.73
CA ASP A 77 1.31 -14.45 13.85
C ASP A 77 1.32 -13.56 12.60
N LEU A 78 2.48 -13.35 12.02
CA LEU A 78 2.61 -12.85 10.67
C LEU A 78 2.60 -13.97 9.66
N VAL A 79 1.66 -13.92 8.72
CA VAL A 79 1.47 -14.97 7.71
C VAL A 79 1.57 -14.39 6.30
N ILE A 80 1.90 -15.27 5.33
CA ILE A 80 2.09 -14.93 3.93
C ILE A 80 1.43 -15.95 3.02
N LYS A 81 0.88 -15.47 1.89
CA LYS A 81 0.58 -16.25 0.69
C LYS A 81 1.25 -15.61 -0.53
N ARG A 82 1.56 -16.41 -1.54
CA ARG A 82 2.28 -16.01 -2.75
C ARG A 82 1.45 -16.33 -3.99
N SER A 83 1.49 -15.45 -4.99
CA SER A 83 0.89 -15.67 -6.30
C SER A 83 1.91 -15.40 -7.42
N SER A 84 2.04 -16.32 -8.35
CA SER A 84 2.90 -16.18 -9.55
C SER A 84 2.12 -15.81 -10.81
N ASP A 85 0.79 -15.72 -10.74
CA ASP A 85 -0.12 -15.50 -11.87
C ASP A 85 -0.90 -14.18 -11.78
N GLY A 86 -0.38 -13.24 -10.97
CA GLY A 86 -0.96 -11.91 -10.80
C GLY A 86 -2.23 -11.89 -9.96
N GLY A 87 -2.32 -12.77 -8.98
CA GLY A 87 -3.40 -12.81 -8.00
C GLY A 87 -4.60 -13.68 -8.37
N LYS A 88 -4.50 -14.49 -9.43
CA LYS A 88 -5.56 -15.41 -9.83
C LYS A 88 -5.62 -16.65 -8.94
N SER A 89 -4.46 -17.14 -8.52
CA SER A 89 -4.33 -18.21 -7.56
C SER A 89 -3.24 -17.90 -6.53
N TRP A 90 -3.33 -18.54 -5.37
CA TRP A 90 -2.46 -18.31 -4.23
C TRP A 90 -1.92 -19.64 -3.67
N SER A 91 -0.69 -19.60 -3.19
CA SER A 91 -0.08 -20.74 -2.50
C SER A 91 -0.81 -21.06 -1.20
N SER A 92 -0.52 -22.23 -0.63
CA SER A 92 -0.79 -22.48 0.77
C SER A 92 -0.16 -21.39 1.63
N MET A 93 -0.77 -21.10 2.78
CA MET A 93 -0.27 -20.12 3.75
C MET A 93 1.03 -20.62 4.39
N SER A 94 1.96 -19.70 4.64
CA SER A 94 3.16 -19.92 5.44
C SER A 94 3.24 -18.90 6.56
N VAL A 95 3.82 -19.29 7.69
CA VAL A 95 4.07 -18.40 8.82
C VAL A 95 5.45 -17.74 8.61
N VAL A 96 5.50 -16.42 8.68
CA VAL A 96 6.77 -15.64 8.63
C VAL A 96 7.33 -15.51 10.03
N TRP A 97 6.48 -15.20 11.01
CA TRP A 97 6.89 -15.12 12.40
C TRP A 97 5.73 -15.48 13.34
N ASP A 98 6.03 -16.45 14.20
CA ASP A 98 5.25 -16.88 15.36
C ASP A 98 6.14 -16.72 16.59
N ASP A 99 5.68 -16.02 17.62
CA ASP A 99 6.33 -15.87 18.92
C ASP A 99 5.41 -16.35 20.05
N GLY A 100 4.72 -17.46 19.82
CA GLY A 100 3.81 -18.10 20.75
C GLY A 100 2.62 -17.23 21.11
N LEU A 101 2.46 -16.88 22.38
CA LEU A 101 1.31 -16.09 22.85
C LEU A 101 1.46 -14.58 22.63
N ASN A 102 2.52 -14.14 21.95
CA ASN A 102 2.81 -12.73 21.73
C ASN A 102 2.19 -12.20 20.45
N THR A 103 2.23 -10.88 20.29
CA THR A 103 1.69 -10.19 19.11
C THR A 103 2.81 -9.86 18.15
N CYS A 104 2.82 -10.51 16.98
CA CYS A 104 3.64 -10.20 15.82
C CYS A 104 2.75 -9.52 14.78
N GLY A 105 2.90 -8.22 14.54
CA GLY A 105 1.90 -7.49 13.77
C GLY A 105 2.44 -6.35 12.90
N ASN A 106 1.50 -5.64 12.27
CA ASN A 106 1.73 -4.47 11.42
C ASN A 106 2.76 -4.71 10.29
N PRO A 107 2.52 -5.69 9.39
CA PRO A 107 3.44 -5.94 8.29
C PRO A 107 3.56 -4.72 7.37
N CYS A 108 4.80 -4.33 7.06
CA CYS A 108 5.11 -3.28 6.10
C CYS A 108 6.30 -3.72 5.23
N PRO A 109 6.05 -4.50 4.17
CA PRO A 109 7.10 -4.94 3.26
C PRO A 109 7.58 -3.82 2.35
N VAL A 110 8.84 -3.90 1.94
CA VAL A 110 9.44 -3.11 0.85
C VAL A 110 10.36 -4.01 0.03
N VAL A 111 10.38 -3.79 -1.27
CA VAL A 111 11.29 -4.49 -2.19
C VAL A 111 12.44 -3.56 -2.55
N ASP A 112 13.64 -3.98 -2.24
CA ASP A 112 14.85 -3.37 -2.78
C ASP A 112 15.04 -3.87 -4.22
N ARG A 113 14.82 -2.99 -5.18
CA ARG A 113 14.88 -3.34 -6.61
C ARG A 113 16.29 -3.58 -7.12
N ASP A 114 17.30 -3.03 -6.43
CA ASP A 114 18.70 -3.15 -6.83
C ASP A 114 19.25 -4.54 -6.47
N THR A 115 18.85 -5.08 -5.32
CA THR A 115 19.31 -6.39 -4.84
C THR A 115 18.28 -7.51 -5.03
N GLY A 116 17.02 -7.16 -5.24
CA GLY A 116 15.89 -8.11 -5.25
C GLY A 116 15.48 -8.58 -3.85
N THR A 117 16.10 -8.07 -2.80
CA THR A 117 15.77 -8.41 -1.41
C THR A 117 14.42 -7.83 -1.01
N ILE A 118 13.62 -8.60 -0.31
CA ILE A 118 12.36 -8.17 0.25
C ILE A 118 12.56 -7.99 1.75
N HIS A 119 12.42 -6.76 2.25
CA HIS A 119 12.46 -6.47 3.67
C HIS A 119 11.03 -6.39 4.21
N LEU A 120 10.75 -7.05 5.33
CA LEU A 120 9.48 -6.98 6.04
C LEU A 120 9.72 -6.34 7.39
N LEU A 121 9.30 -5.09 7.53
CA LEU A 121 9.25 -4.37 8.79
C LEU A 121 7.98 -4.76 9.53
N LEU A 122 8.07 -4.92 10.84
CA LEU A 122 6.99 -5.41 11.66
C LEU A 122 7.19 -5.00 13.11
N THR A 123 6.15 -5.16 13.92
CA THR A 123 6.18 -4.82 15.34
C THR A 123 5.86 -6.02 16.22
N TRP A 124 6.33 -5.97 17.44
CA TRP A 124 6.11 -6.99 18.47
C TRP A 124 5.74 -6.35 19.80
N ASN A 125 4.85 -6.98 20.54
CA ASN A 125 4.65 -6.76 21.97
C ASN A 125 4.14 -8.03 22.63
N SER A 126 4.28 -8.11 23.97
CA SER A 126 3.66 -9.18 24.73
C SER A 126 2.16 -9.27 24.46
N GLY A 127 1.66 -10.46 24.15
CA GLY A 127 0.24 -10.70 23.89
C GLY A 127 -0.70 -10.41 25.08
N LYS A 128 -0.16 -10.10 26.25
CA LYS A 128 -0.90 -9.63 27.42
C LYS A 128 -1.07 -8.11 27.45
N MET A 129 -0.39 -7.38 26.57
CA MET A 129 -0.30 -5.92 26.57
C MET A 129 -1.19 -5.30 25.51
N HIS A 130 -2.42 -4.93 25.89
CA HIS A 130 -3.26 -4.09 25.04
C HIS A 130 -2.62 -2.70 24.81
N GLU A 131 -2.89 -2.03 23.70
CA GLU A 131 -2.33 -0.73 23.33
C GLU A 131 -2.27 0.28 24.47
N SER A 132 -3.37 0.38 25.25
CA SER A 132 -3.48 1.31 26.40
C SER A 132 -2.52 1.00 27.56
N LYS A 133 -1.96 -0.22 27.60
CA LYS A 133 -1.04 -0.67 28.66
C LYS A 133 0.42 -0.70 28.20
N ILE A 134 0.69 -0.50 26.93
CA ILE A 134 2.06 -0.46 26.37
C ILE A 134 2.81 0.72 26.98
N LYS A 135 3.95 0.42 27.60
CA LYS A 135 4.81 1.41 28.23
C LYS A 135 5.79 2.04 27.22
N SER A 136 6.32 3.18 27.57
CA SER A 136 7.43 3.80 26.86
C SER A 136 8.72 3.00 27.04
N GLY A 137 9.73 3.29 26.21
CA GLY A 137 11.02 2.60 26.25
C GLY A 137 11.11 1.40 25.31
N PHE A 138 12.06 0.50 25.62
CA PHE A 138 12.46 -0.62 24.77
C PHE A 138 12.32 -1.98 25.47
N GLY A 139 11.78 -2.02 26.68
CA GLY A 139 11.60 -3.24 27.47
C GLY A 139 10.48 -4.16 26.96
N GLU A 140 10.25 -5.23 27.69
CA GLU A 140 9.23 -6.25 27.36
C GLU A 140 7.80 -5.70 27.38
N ASP A 141 7.53 -4.68 28.20
CA ASP A 141 6.24 -3.99 28.27
C ASP A 141 6.05 -2.92 27.19
N SER A 142 7.02 -2.75 26.30
CA SER A 142 6.96 -1.78 25.21
C SER A 142 6.61 -2.45 23.87
N ARG A 143 6.19 -1.64 22.89
CA ARG A 143 6.09 -2.11 21.51
C ARG A 143 7.42 -1.95 20.83
N ARG A 144 7.93 -3.05 20.25
CA ARG A 144 9.25 -3.15 19.66
C ARG A 144 9.16 -3.32 18.14
N VAL A 145 10.21 -2.92 17.45
CA VAL A 145 10.31 -2.89 15.97
C VAL A 145 11.33 -3.90 15.50
N PHE A 146 10.95 -4.68 14.50
CA PHE A 146 11.79 -5.73 13.94
C PHE A 146 11.85 -5.64 12.41
N VAL A 147 12.85 -6.27 11.82
CA VAL A 147 12.97 -6.50 10.39
C VAL A 147 13.34 -7.95 10.12
N SER A 148 12.64 -8.57 9.19
CA SER A 148 12.98 -9.83 8.54
C SER A 148 13.21 -9.58 7.06
N HIS A 149 13.96 -10.44 6.36
CA HIS A 149 14.13 -10.33 4.92
C HIS A 149 14.13 -11.68 4.23
N SER A 150 13.80 -11.64 2.93
CA SER A 150 13.86 -12.77 2.02
C SER A 150 14.67 -12.41 0.78
N THR A 151 15.54 -13.34 0.34
CA THR A 151 16.34 -13.23 -0.89
C THR A 151 15.93 -14.25 -1.95
N ASP A 152 14.95 -15.10 -1.64
CA ASP A 152 14.48 -16.20 -2.48
C ASP A 152 13.05 -16.01 -2.98
N ASP A 153 12.67 -14.75 -3.23
CA ASP A 153 11.34 -14.39 -3.76
C ASP A 153 10.19 -14.63 -2.76
N GLY A 154 10.47 -14.44 -1.47
CA GLY A 154 9.48 -14.58 -0.39
C GLY A 154 9.15 -16.01 -0.01
N LYS A 155 9.98 -17.01 -0.39
CA LYS A 155 9.77 -18.40 -0.02
C LYS A 155 10.19 -18.68 1.42
N THR A 156 11.37 -18.17 1.81
CA THR A 156 11.90 -18.25 3.17
C THR A 156 12.25 -16.89 3.72
N TRP A 157 12.23 -16.76 5.04
CA TRP A 157 12.43 -15.53 5.77
C TRP A 157 13.46 -15.72 6.87
N THR A 158 14.32 -14.72 7.07
CA THR A 158 15.25 -14.72 8.19
C THR A 158 14.50 -14.56 9.51
N LYS A 159 15.09 -15.04 10.60
CA LYS A 159 14.60 -14.72 11.95
C LYS A 159 14.57 -13.19 12.11
N PRO A 160 13.43 -12.59 12.58
CA PRO A 160 13.34 -11.16 12.75
C PRO A 160 14.42 -10.61 13.68
N LYS A 161 15.09 -9.55 13.22
CA LYS A 161 16.12 -8.81 13.96
C LYS A 161 15.50 -7.55 14.57
N GLU A 162 15.73 -7.31 15.85
CA GLU A 162 15.25 -6.10 16.51
C GLU A 162 16.02 -4.86 16.07
N ILE A 163 15.28 -3.78 15.75
CA ILE A 163 15.81 -2.47 15.35
C ILE A 163 15.22 -1.33 16.19
N THR A 164 14.57 -1.63 17.31
CA THR A 164 13.85 -0.67 18.14
C THR A 164 14.71 0.53 18.54
N ALA A 165 15.91 0.29 19.02
CA ALA A 165 16.79 1.36 19.52
C ALA A 165 17.21 2.38 18.45
N ALA A 166 17.25 1.96 17.17
CA ALA A 166 17.59 2.80 16.02
C ALA A 166 16.40 3.55 15.43
N THR A 167 15.18 3.09 15.69
CA THR A 167 13.96 3.54 14.96
C THR A 167 12.87 4.09 15.85
N LYS A 168 13.00 4.00 17.17
CA LYS A 168 12.01 4.46 18.16
C LYS A 168 12.66 5.35 19.22
N LYS A 169 11.97 6.40 19.67
CA LYS A 169 12.40 7.20 20.82
C LYS A 169 11.94 6.58 22.16
N LYS A 170 12.68 6.82 23.22
CA LYS A 170 12.42 6.25 24.56
C LYS A 170 11.07 6.69 25.17
N ASP A 171 10.58 7.88 24.82
CA ASP A 171 9.32 8.45 25.31
C ASP A 171 8.09 7.96 24.54
N TRP A 172 8.28 7.14 23.50
CA TRP A 172 7.17 6.57 22.72
C TRP A 172 6.64 5.29 23.36
N THR A 173 5.31 5.17 23.42
CA THR A 173 4.62 3.96 23.86
C THR A 173 4.30 3.05 22.69
N TRP A 174 3.15 3.28 22.04
CA TRP A 174 2.76 2.57 20.82
C TRP A 174 3.71 2.85 19.67
N TYR A 175 3.80 1.90 18.77
CA TYR A 175 4.49 2.01 17.49
C TYR A 175 3.85 1.05 16.48
N ALA A 176 3.64 1.49 15.24
CA ALA A 176 3.29 0.60 14.14
C ALA A 176 4.13 0.92 12.90
N THR A 177 4.52 -0.14 12.16
CA THR A 177 5.06 -0.03 10.80
C THR A 177 3.89 -0.06 9.82
N GLY A 178 3.77 0.93 8.95
CA GLY A 178 2.67 1.08 8.00
C GLY A 178 1.31 1.33 8.68
N PRO A 179 0.46 0.30 8.75
CA PRO A 179 0.55 -0.92 7.93
C PRO A 179 0.22 -0.65 6.46
N GLY A 180 0.66 -1.54 5.59
CA GLY A 180 0.60 -1.37 4.15
C GLY A 180 1.95 -1.71 3.54
N ALA A 181 2.56 -0.83 2.72
CA ALA A 181 3.88 -1.10 2.18
C ALA A 181 4.78 0.14 2.13
N GLY A 182 6.08 -0.09 2.30
CA GLY A 182 7.12 0.89 2.05
C GLY A 182 7.38 1.11 0.56
N ILE A 183 8.30 2.03 0.27
CA ILE A 183 8.78 2.32 -1.09
C ILE A 183 10.30 2.36 -1.12
N GLN A 184 10.88 2.08 -2.29
CA GLN A 184 12.24 2.48 -2.63
C GLN A 184 12.15 3.71 -3.51
N LEU A 185 12.89 4.76 -3.16
CA LEU A 185 12.93 5.99 -3.96
C LEU A 185 13.59 5.72 -5.31
N GLU A 186 13.02 6.29 -6.37
CA GLU A 186 13.47 6.07 -7.75
C GLU A 186 14.24 7.27 -8.30
N LYS A 187 14.03 8.45 -7.73
CA LYS A 187 14.49 9.71 -8.29
C LYS A 187 15.26 10.55 -7.29
N GLY A 188 15.90 11.61 -7.82
CA GLY A 188 16.60 12.60 -7.03
C GLY A 188 17.82 12.06 -6.30
N LYS A 189 18.35 12.88 -5.39
CA LYS A 189 19.58 12.59 -4.65
C LYS A 189 19.48 11.43 -3.65
N HIS A 190 18.26 11.00 -3.33
CA HIS A 190 18.00 9.90 -2.41
C HIS A 190 17.51 8.63 -3.12
N ALA A 191 17.69 8.54 -4.46
CA ALA A 191 17.37 7.32 -5.22
C ALA A 191 18.08 6.10 -4.58
N GLY A 192 17.33 4.99 -4.47
CA GLY A 192 17.80 3.77 -3.78
C GLY A 192 17.40 3.69 -2.30
N ARG A 193 17.09 4.82 -1.64
CA ARG A 193 16.63 4.82 -0.23
C ARG A 193 15.35 4.00 -0.08
N LEU A 194 15.33 3.09 0.89
CA LEU A 194 14.13 2.42 1.35
C LEU A 194 13.44 3.29 2.40
N VAL A 195 12.14 3.55 2.24
CA VAL A 195 11.35 4.38 3.17
C VAL A 195 10.15 3.58 3.65
N ILE A 196 10.00 3.45 4.96
CA ILE A 196 8.89 2.76 5.61
C ILE A 196 8.07 3.80 6.38
N PRO A 197 6.79 3.98 6.03
CA PRO A 197 5.89 4.79 6.82
C PRO A 197 5.59 4.09 8.15
N CYS A 198 5.45 4.88 9.21
CA CYS A 198 5.24 4.40 10.57
C CYS A 198 4.36 5.38 11.36
N ASP A 199 3.81 4.92 12.47
CA ASP A 199 3.21 5.77 13.47
C ASP A 199 3.69 5.45 14.88
N HIS A 200 3.49 6.40 15.78
CA HIS A 200 3.79 6.25 17.19
C HIS A 200 2.86 7.06 18.08
N LYS A 201 2.87 6.71 19.37
CA LYS A 201 2.16 7.45 20.40
C LYS A 201 3.15 7.93 21.45
N LEU A 202 3.08 9.21 21.78
CA LEU A 202 3.82 9.78 22.91
C LEU A 202 3.19 9.34 24.24
N GLN A 203 3.96 9.39 25.31
CA GLN A 203 3.47 9.16 26.68
C GLN A 203 2.59 10.33 27.18
N ALA A 204 1.84 10.96 26.27
CA ALA A 204 0.88 12.01 26.55
C ALA A 204 -0.54 11.45 26.47
N HIS A 205 -1.55 12.25 26.78
CA HIS A 205 -2.93 11.79 26.87
C HIS A 205 -3.73 12.02 25.57
N GLY A 206 -4.62 11.06 25.23
CA GLY A 206 -5.62 11.16 24.19
C GLY A 206 -5.07 11.11 22.74
N ASP A 207 -5.95 11.41 21.78
CA ASP A 207 -5.65 11.34 20.34
C ASP A 207 -4.53 12.30 19.90
N ARG A 208 -4.29 13.38 20.66
CA ARG A 208 -3.20 14.34 20.41
C ARG A 208 -1.80 13.78 20.64
N SER A 209 -1.66 12.60 21.23
CA SER A 209 -0.39 11.91 21.40
C SER A 209 0.09 11.18 20.15
N PHE A 210 -0.80 10.92 19.19
CA PHE A 210 -0.45 10.20 17.95
C PHE A 210 0.26 11.08 16.93
N ARG A 211 1.28 10.51 16.27
CA ARG A 211 2.08 11.10 15.19
C ARG A 211 2.41 10.05 14.14
N SER A 212 2.42 10.46 12.88
CA SER A 212 3.02 9.70 11.79
C SER A 212 4.50 10.06 11.64
N HIS A 213 5.32 9.14 11.19
CA HIS A 213 6.74 9.34 10.89
C HIS A 213 7.19 8.33 9.84
N VAL A 214 8.44 8.41 9.44
CA VAL A 214 9.07 7.37 8.61
C VAL A 214 10.34 6.86 9.26
N ILE A 215 10.74 5.66 8.88
CA ILE A 215 12.12 5.16 9.04
C ILE A 215 12.68 4.86 7.66
N TYR A 216 14.00 4.83 7.54
CA TYR A 216 14.67 4.66 6.25
C TYR A 216 15.96 3.86 6.35
N SER A 217 16.40 3.35 5.19
CA SER A 217 17.69 2.73 4.99
C SER A 217 18.32 3.24 3.70
N ASP A 218 19.63 3.58 3.76
CA ASP A 218 20.44 4.02 2.61
C ASP A 218 21.44 2.96 2.15
N ASP A 219 21.42 1.77 2.77
CA ASP A 219 22.41 0.70 2.60
C ASP A 219 21.77 -0.66 2.27
N HIS A 220 20.67 -0.62 1.50
CA HIS A 220 19.93 -1.82 1.10
C HIS A 220 19.37 -2.63 2.29
N GLY A 221 18.89 -1.93 3.33
CA GLY A 221 18.25 -2.55 4.50
C GLY A 221 19.21 -3.16 5.53
N LYS A 222 20.52 -2.94 5.43
CA LYS A 222 21.49 -3.41 6.43
C LYS A 222 21.36 -2.67 7.75
N THR A 223 21.14 -1.34 7.68
CA THR A 223 20.85 -0.47 8.82
C THR A 223 19.57 0.34 8.58
N TRP A 224 18.86 0.62 9.67
CA TRP A 224 17.63 1.39 9.66
C TRP A 224 17.73 2.58 10.60
N HIS A 225 17.18 3.72 10.19
CA HIS A 225 17.27 4.99 10.90
C HIS A 225 15.92 5.63 11.08
N LEU A 226 15.73 6.32 12.19
CA LEU A 226 14.55 7.16 12.40
C LEU A 226 14.62 8.37 11.45
N GLY A 227 13.57 8.56 10.65
CA GLY A 227 13.40 9.71 9.78
C GLY A 227 12.55 10.81 10.42
N GLY A 228 11.94 11.65 9.56
CA GLY A 228 11.13 12.78 9.97
C GLY A 228 9.78 12.40 10.56
N ILE A 229 9.31 13.23 11.49
CA ILE A 229 8.02 13.10 12.17
C ILE A 229 7.08 14.16 11.59
N ALA A 230 5.81 13.81 11.35
CA ALA A 230 4.77 14.74 10.91
C ALA A 230 4.64 15.92 11.91
N PRO A 231 4.56 17.19 11.44
CA PRO A 231 4.66 18.34 12.32
C PRO A 231 3.48 18.52 13.27
N LYS A 232 2.29 18.07 12.88
CA LYS A 232 1.08 18.18 13.71
C LYS A 232 0.62 16.82 14.22
N ALA A 233 0.00 16.82 15.39
CA ALA A 233 -0.61 15.67 16.04
C ALA A 233 -1.89 15.19 15.36
N MET A 234 -2.51 14.19 15.99
CA MET A 234 -3.77 13.59 15.59
C MET A 234 -3.70 12.90 14.23
N VAL A 235 -2.53 12.37 13.91
CA VAL A 235 -2.27 11.51 12.74
C VAL A 235 -1.63 10.20 13.18
N ASN A 236 -1.88 9.12 12.42
CA ASN A 236 -1.54 7.76 12.80
C ASN A 236 -1.07 6.99 11.57
N GLU A 237 -1.55 5.77 11.34
CA GLU A 237 -1.20 4.91 10.20
C GLU A 237 -1.10 5.69 8.89
N CYS A 238 -0.03 5.45 8.13
CA CYS A 238 0.26 6.24 6.95
C CYS A 238 0.91 5.41 5.85
N GLU A 239 0.86 5.92 4.63
CA GLU A 239 1.69 5.46 3.52
C GLU A 239 2.36 6.65 2.84
N VAL A 240 3.50 6.39 2.20
CA VAL A 240 4.32 7.38 1.52
C VAL A 240 4.35 7.10 0.02
N VAL A 241 4.37 8.17 -0.79
CA VAL A 241 4.57 8.09 -2.24
C VAL A 241 5.55 9.15 -2.69
N GLU A 242 6.40 8.80 -3.66
CA GLU A 242 7.34 9.71 -4.29
C GLU A 242 6.64 10.50 -5.39
N LEU A 243 6.87 11.82 -5.44
CA LEU A 243 6.31 12.77 -6.40
C LEU A 243 7.28 13.05 -7.55
N SER A 244 6.79 13.70 -8.61
CA SER A 244 7.57 13.94 -9.83
C SER A 244 8.68 14.99 -9.67
N ASP A 245 8.63 15.80 -8.62
CA ASP A 245 9.57 16.89 -8.29
C ASP A 245 10.54 16.52 -7.17
N ASP A 246 10.84 15.23 -7.02
CA ASP A 246 11.72 14.66 -5.97
C ASP A 246 11.20 14.89 -4.54
N GLN A 247 9.95 15.28 -4.37
CA GLN A 247 9.31 15.36 -3.07
C GLN A 247 8.65 14.03 -2.69
N LEU A 248 8.36 13.87 -1.41
CA LEU A 248 7.52 12.79 -0.90
C LEU A 248 6.21 13.36 -0.38
N LEU A 249 5.13 12.62 -0.58
CA LEU A 249 3.84 12.86 0.07
C LEU A 249 3.59 11.74 1.09
N LEU A 250 3.36 12.11 2.34
CA LEU A 250 2.90 11.21 3.40
C LEU A 250 1.39 11.39 3.57
N ASN A 251 0.62 10.33 3.31
CA ASN A 251 -0.83 10.30 3.48
C ASN A 251 -1.15 9.59 4.79
N MET A 252 -1.86 10.27 5.70
CA MET A 252 -1.99 9.88 7.09
C MET A 252 -3.45 9.70 7.49
N ARG A 253 -3.74 8.64 8.26
CA ARG A 253 -4.99 8.44 8.97
C ARG A 253 -5.19 9.58 9.97
N ASN A 254 -6.39 10.16 9.97
CA ASN A 254 -6.70 11.37 10.71
C ASN A 254 -7.57 11.08 11.94
N TYR A 255 -7.11 11.49 13.12
CA TYR A 255 -7.89 11.45 14.37
C TYR A 255 -8.63 12.74 14.69
N ASP A 256 -8.42 13.83 13.92
CA ASP A 256 -9.22 15.05 14.06
C ASP A 256 -10.64 14.81 13.55
N LYS A 257 -11.56 14.58 14.48
CA LYS A 257 -12.96 14.26 14.19
C LYS A 257 -13.76 15.44 13.62
N SER A 258 -13.23 16.65 13.68
CA SER A 258 -13.87 17.85 13.12
C SER A 258 -13.86 17.84 11.58
N ILE A 259 -12.86 17.19 10.96
CA ILE A 259 -12.72 17.06 9.52
C ILE A 259 -12.51 15.59 9.17
N ARG A 260 -13.54 14.94 8.64
CA ARG A 260 -13.52 13.53 8.23
C ARG A 260 -12.86 13.35 6.86
N ALA A 261 -11.55 13.63 6.82
CA ALA A 261 -10.72 13.51 5.64
C ALA A 261 -9.28 13.22 6.03
N ARG A 262 -8.51 12.62 5.11
CA ARG A 262 -7.09 12.34 5.31
C ARG A 262 -6.30 13.60 5.60
N GLN A 263 -5.20 13.46 6.33
CA GLN A 263 -4.16 14.49 6.37
C GLN A 263 -2.98 14.09 5.48
N VAL A 264 -2.35 15.10 4.90
CA VAL A 264 -1.15 14.93 4.05
C VAL A 264 -0.08 15.92 4.48
N CYS A 265 1.19 15.54 4.33
CA CYS A 265 2.34 16.46 4.44
C CYS A 265 3.42 16.06 3.43
N PHE A 266 4.41 16.94 3.24
CA PHE A 266 5.41 16.84 2.18
C PHE A 266 6.82 16.88 2.72
N SER A 267 7.74 16.14 2.10
CA SER A 267 9.17 16.17 2.39
C SER A 267 9.95 16.51 1.13
N LYS A 268 11.02 17.32 1.27
CA LYS A 268 11.96 17.70 0.20
C LYS A 268 13.37 17.11 0.40
N ASP A 269 13.53 16.30 1.43
CA ASP A 269 14.81 15.77 1.89
C ASP A 269 14.80 14.25 2.05
N GLY A 270 13.96 13.56 1.26
CA GLY A 270 13.84 12.11 1.27
C GLY A 270 13.27 11.55 2.57
N GLY A 271 12.38 12.29 3.23
CA GLY A 271 11.68 11.87 4.44
C GLY A 271 12.37 12.22 5.76
N LEU A 272 13.41 13.07 5.75
CA LEU A 272 14.09 13.50 6.98
C LEU A 272 13.33 14.61 7.73
N SER A 273 12.54 15.41 7.01
CA SER A 273 11.63 16.39 7.59
C SER A 273 10.32 16.50 6.79
N TRP A 274 9.26 16.98 7.45
CA TRP A 274 7.94 17.09 6.85
C TRP A 274 7.35 18.49 7.08
N GLN A 275 6.64 19.01 6.07
CA GLN A 275 6.06 20.36 6.09
C GLN A 275 4.69 20.39 5.41
N ASN A 276 4.00 21.54 5.50
CA ASN A 276 2.72 21.78 4.84
C ASN A 276 1.63 20.75 5.18
N GLN A 277 1.59 20.28 6.44
CA GLN A 277 0.55 19.36 6.88
C GLN A 277 -0.83 20.00 6.83
N ARG A 278 -1.75 19.35 6.10
CA ARG A 278 -3.12 19.82 5.88
C ARG A 278 -4.07 18.66 5.64
N HIS A 279 -5.38 18.92 5.77
CA HIS A 279 -6.41 17.98 5.33
C HIS A 279 -6.56 18.00 3.80
N ASP A 280 -6.66 16.81 3.20
CA ASP A 280 -7.16 16.66 1.84
C ASP A 280 -8.67 16.35 1.90
N LYS A 281 -9.49 17.38 1.75
CA LYS A 281 -10.95 17.30 1.89
C LYS A 281 -11.63 16.41 0.84
N LYS A 282 -10.94 16.02 -0.24
CA LYS A 282 -11.42 15.07 -1.24
C LYS A 282 -11.27 13.62 -0.79
N LEU A 283 -10.30 13.34 0.04
CA LEU A 283 -10.01 12.02 0.58
C LEU A 283 -10.77 11.80 1.90
N ILE A 284 -12.11 11.71 1.82
CA ILE A 284 -12.95 11.45 2.99
C ILE A 284 -12.63 10.07 3.60
N GLU A 285 -12.70 9.97 4.94
CA GLU A 285 -12.38 8.74 5.65
C GLU A 285 -13.18 8.56 6.96
N PRO A 286 -13.38 7.30 7.41
CA PRO A 286 -14.03 6.97 8.69
C PRO A 286 -13.03 6.73 9.83
N ILE A 287 -11.86 7.37 9.84
CA ILE A 287 -10.73 7.04 10.72
C ILE A 287 -10.27 5.59 10.46
N CYS A 288 -9.68 5.38 9.29
CA CYS A 288 -9.20 4.07 8.85
C CYS A 288 -7.87 4.21 8.10
N GLN A 289 -7.07 3.14 8.07
CA GLN A 289 -5.90 3.05 7.20
C GLN A 289 -6.31 3.23 5.74
N ALA A 290 -5.39 3.66 4.90
CA ALA A 290 -5.56 3.83 3.46
C ALA A 290 -4.25 3.56 2.75
N SER A 291 -4.32 3.23 1.46
CA SER A 291 -3.13 2.97 0.65
C SER A 291 -2.98 4.02 -0.45
N ILE A 292 -1.74 4.44 -0.69
CA ILE A 292 -1.35 5.34 -1.77
C ILE A 292 -0.16 4.76 -2.53
N ARG A 293 -0.22 4.75 -3.88
CA ARG A 293 0.82 4.10 -4.69
C ARG A 293 1.00 4.81 -6.03
N ARG A 294 2.25 4.99 -6.46
CA ARG A 294 2.55 5.43 -7.82
C ARG A 294 2.31 4.29 -8.80
N LEU A 295 1.40 4.50 -9.76
CA LEU A 295 1.16 3.57 -10.86
C LEU A 295 2.23 3.74 -11.94
N ARG A 296 2.53 4.98 -12.31
CA ARG A 296 3.55 5.31 -13.32
C ARG A 296 4.06 6.73 -13.17
N TRP A 297 5.27 6.95 -13.65
CA TRP A 297 5.90 8.25 -13.77
C TRP A 297 5.38 9.02 -14.99
N PRO A 298 5.43 10.36 -14.98
CA PRO A 298 5.17 11.14 -16.19
C PRO A 298 6.23 10.87 -17.25
N ALA A 299 5.81 10.86 -18.53
CA ALA A 299 6.64 10.78 -19.72
C ALA A 299 6.12 11.80 -20.74
N LYS A 300 6.88 12.00 -21.86
CA LYS A 300 6.71 13.11 -22.82
C LYS A 300 5.26 13.51 -23.16
N GLU A 301 4.37 12.55 -23.39
CA GLU A 301 2.95 12.79 -23.72
C GLU A 301 1.98 12.06 -22.79
N ARG A 302 2.49 11.54 -21.68
CA ARG A 302 1.73 10.67 -20.79
C ARG A 302 1.89 11.14 -19.33
N PRO A 303 0.83 11.61 -18.68
CA PRO A 303 0.91 12.08 -17.31
C PRO A 303 1.27 10.94 -16.36
N GLY A 304 1.96 11.28 -15.28
CA GLY A 304 2.14 10.40 -14.13
C GLY A 304 0.79 10.04 -13.54
N VAL A 305 0.74 8.94 -12.77
CA VAL A 305 -0.49 8.53 -12.08
C VAL A 305 -0.15 8.06 -10.67
N ILE A 306 -0.83 8.65 -9.69
CA ILE A 306 -0.88 8.17 -8.32
C ILE A 306 -2.27 7.59 -8.06
N LEU A 307 -2.33 6.44 -7.40
CA LEU A 307 -3.56 5.78 -6.97
C LEU A 307 -3.73 5.94 -5.46
N PHE A 308 -4.99 5.98 -5.03
CA PHE A 308 -5.37 5.99 -3.63
C PHE A 308 -6.56 5.05 -3.39
N SER A 309 -6.53 4.29 -2.30
CA SER A 309 -7.56 3.32 -1.90
C SER A 309 -7.94 3.50 -0.45
N ASN A 310 -9.22 3.67 -0.17
CA ASN A 310 -9.74 3.70 1.20
C ASN A 310 -11.26 3.47 1.25
N PRO A 311 -11.84 3.14 2.43
CA PRO A 311 -13.27 3.31 2.68
C PRO A 311 -13.66 4.79 2.53
N ALA A 312 -14.49 5.12 1.51
CA ALA A 312 -14.85 6.49 1.16
C ALA A 312 -16.14 6.93 1.86
N SER A 313 -16.20 6.76 3.17
CA SER A 313 -17.33 7.12 4.01
C SER A 313 -16.84 7.95 5.20
N LYS A 314 -17.67 8.83 5.73
CA LYS A 314 -17.29 9.64 6.91
C LYS A 314 -17.41 8.87 8.23
N ASN A 315 -18.30 7.90 8.30
CA ASN A 315 -18.72 7.31 9.57
C ASN A 315 -18.57 5.79 9.64
N LYS A 316 -18.49 5.10 8.48
CA LYS A 316 -18.45 3.64 8.41
C LYS A 316 -17.26 3.17 7.58
N ARG A 317 -16.73 2.01 7.91
CA ARG A 317 -15.73 1.32 7.09
C ARG A 317 -16.44 0.55 5.99
N ASP A 318 -16.89 1.27 4.97
CA ASP A 318 -17.59 0.78 3.78
C ASP A 318 -17.23 1.61 2.54
N LYS A 319 -17.76 1.26 1.37
CA LYS A 319 -17.56 1.97 0.11
C LYS A 319 -16.10 2.08 -0.27
N LEU A 320 -15.39 0.94 -0.31
CA LEU A 320 -14.00 0.92 -0.76
C LEU A 320 -13.90 1.56 -2.14
N THR A 321 -13.14 2.62 -2.23
CA THR A 321 -13.04 3.45 -3.43
C THR A 321 -11.60 3.58 -3.87
N ILE A 322 -11.35 3.38 -5.17
CA ILE A 322 -10.08 3.66 -5.82
C ILE A 322 -10.15 5.04 -6.48
N ARG A 323 -9.09 5.84 -6.31
CA ARG A 323 -8.96 7.15 -6.96
C ARG A 323 -7.66 7.24 -7.73
N ALA A 324 -7.64 8.07 -8.78
CA ALA A 324 -6.44 8.39 -9.54
C ALA A 324 -6.22 9.91 -9.60
N SER A 325 -4.99 10.30 -9.32
CA SER A 325 -4.44 11.63 -9.50
C SER A 325 -3.44 11.64 -10.65
N TYR A 326 -3.47 12.69 -11.48
CA TYR A 326 -2.56 12.91 -12.61
C TYR A 326 -1.62 14.10 -12.39
N ASP A 327 -1.68 14.71 -11.23
CA ASP A 327 -0.98 15.92 -10.80
C ASP A 327 -0.35 15.75 -9.41
N ASP A 328 0.26 14.58 -9.19
CA ASP A 328 0.99 14.24 -7.96
C ASP A 328 0.19 14.40 -6.66
N GLY A 329 -1.10 14.05 -6.71
CA GLY A 329 -1.98 14.08 -5.55
C GLY A 329 -2.59 15.46 -5.26
N ALA A 330 -2.42 16.44 -6.15
CA ALA A 330 -3.06 17.76 -5.99
C ALA A 330 -4.57 17.68 -6.22
N THR A 331 -5.00 16.90 -7.22
CA THR A 331 -6.42 16.59 -7.45
C THR A 331 -6.66 15.10 -7.71
N TRP A 332 -7.88 14.64 -7.47
CA TRP A 332 -8.31 13.25 -7.65
C TRP A 332 -9.37 13.20 -8.75
N LYS A 333 -8.90 13.18 -10.01
CA LYS A 333 -9.72 13.34 -11.21
C LYS A 333 -10.70 12.19 -11.42
N HIS A 334 -10.28 10.96 -11.16
CA HIS A 334 -11.13 9.77 -11.27
C HIS A 334 -11.32 9.14 -9.90
N SER A 335 -12.54 8.69 -9.65
CA SER A 335 -12.93 8.03 -8.40
C SER A 335 -14.00 7.00 -8.70
N ARG A 336 -13.77 5.74 -8.33
CA ARG A 336 -14.74 4.67 -8.54
C ARG A 336 -14.82 3.75 -7.33
N GLU A 337 -16.04 3.48 -6.89
CA GLU A 337 -16.32 2.51 -5.85
C GLU A 337 -16.00 1.11 -6.37
N LEU A 338 -15.12 0.40 -5.68
CA LEU A 338 -14.74 -0.98 -5.97
C LEU A 338 -15.67 -1.96 -5.26
N TYR A 339 -16.07 -1.64 -4.03
CA TYR A 339 -16.92 -2.47 -3.20
C TYR A 339 -17.79 -1.62 -2.29
N SER A 340 -19.12 -1.81 -2.33
CA SER A 340 -20.08 -1.02 -1.55
C SER A 340 -20.25 -1.47 -0.10
N GLY A 341 -19.96 -2.75 0.17
CA GLY A 341 -20.13 -3.36 1.49
C GLY A 341 -19.07 -2.98 2.50
N GLY A 342 -19.07 -3.66 3.64
CA GLY A 342 -18.08 -3.48 4.72
C GLY A 342 -16.67 -3.75 4.23
N SER A 343 -15.82 -2.74 4.28
CA SER A 343 -14.40 -2.81 3.88
C SER A 343 -13.56 -1.93 4.79
N ALA A 344 -12.35 -2.35 5.12
CA ALA A 344 -11.52 -1.60 6.03
C ALA A 344 -10.13 -1.31 5.45
N TYR A 345 -9.08 -1.94 5.97
CA TYR A 345 -7.72 -1.71 5.51
C TYR A 345 -7.51 -2.24 4.10
N SER A 346 -6.68 -1.54 3.32
CA SER A 346 -6.33 -1.94 1.96
C SER A 346 -4.87 -1.66 1.64
N CYS A 347 -4.30 -2.41 0.70
CA CYS A 347 -2.94 -2.21 0.21
C CYS A 347 -2.92 -2.34 -1.33
N LEU A 348 -2.58 -1.24 -2.00
CA LEU A 348 -2.40 -1.17 -3.44
C LEU A 348 -1.06 -1.74 -3.85
N VAL A 349 -1.04 -2.48 -4.95
CA VAL A 349 0.19 -2.91 -5.62
C VAL A 349 0.08 -2.69 -7.12
N ILE A 350 1.23 -2.54 -7.79
CA ILE A 350 1.32 -2.42 -9.24
C ILE A 350 1.93 -3.69 -9.79
N LEU A 351 1.17 -4.40 -10.61
CA LEU A 351 1.61 -5.61 -11.26
C LEU A 351 2.52 -5.29 -12.47
N LYS A 352 3.32 -6.26 -12.93
CA LYS A 352 4.29 -6.07 -14.03
C LYS A 352 3.69 -5.46 -15.30
N ASN A 353 2.44 -5.79 -15.63
CA ASN A 353 1.74 -5.26 -16.80
C ASN A 353 1.01 -3.95 -16.55
N GLN A 354 1.35 -3.23 -15.47
CA GLN A 354 0.67 -2.01 -15.02
C GLN A 354 -0.80 -2.22 -14.59
N ALA A 355 -1.26 -3.46 -14.45
CA ALA A 355 -2.53 -3.71 -13.79
C ALA A 355 -2.44 -3.33 -12.32
N ILE A 356 -3.55 -2.92 -11.76
CA ILE A 356 -3.68 -2.47 -10.38
C ILE A 356 -4.18 -3.66 -9.55
N GLY A 357 -3.47 -4.01 -8.50
CA GLY A 357 -3.93 -4.94 -7.47
C GLY A 357 -4.34 -4.18 -6.22
N ASN A 358 -5.37 -4.65 -5.55
CA ASN A 358 -5.80 -4.13 -4.25
C ASN A 358 -6.14 -5.28 -3.30
N LEU A 359 -5.33 -5.46 -2.28
CA LEU A 359 -5.58 -6.42 -1.20
C LEU A 359 -6.33 -5.71 -0.08
N TYR A 360 -7.52 -6.20 0.32
CA TYR A 360 -8.32 -5.48 1.32
C TYR A 360 -9.17 -6.38 2.22
N GLU A 361 -9.49 -5.87 3.41
CA GLU A 361 -10.41 -6.50 4.37
C GLU A 361 -11.85 -6.33 3.91
N LYS A 362 -12.61 -7.43 3.88
CA LYS A 362 -13.97 -7.50 3.36
C LYS A 362 -14.96 -8.05 4.40
N ASP A 363 -16.20 -7.55 4.35
CA ASP A 363 -17.38 -8.04 5.08
C ASP A 363 -17.17 -8.21 6.58
N GLY A 364 -16.66 -7.13 7.23
CA GLY A 364 -16.43 -7.15 8.68
C GLY A 364 -15.37 -8.16 9.11
N TYR A 365 -14.34 -8.30 8.26
CA TYR A 365 -13.18 -9.18 8.43
C TYR A 365 -13.48 -10.68 8.22
N LYS A 366 -14.49 -11.00 7.42
CA LYS A 366 -14.73 -12.40 7.01
C LYS A 366 -13.60 -12.91 6.13
N SER A 367 -13.07 -12.06 5.26
CA SER A 367 -11.92 -12.42 4.43
C SER A 367 -11.04 -11.19 4.12
N ILE A 368 -9.80 -11.49 3.73
CA ILE A 368 -8.94 -10.58 2.98
C ILE A 368 -8.95 -11.05 1.54
N VAL A 369 -9.36 -10.16 0.63
CA VAL A 369 -9.50 -10.47 -0.79
C VAL A 369 -8.53 -9.65 -1.61
N PHE A 370 -8.13 -10.19 -2.76
CA PHE A 370 -7.33 -9.50 -3.75
C PHE A 370 -8.17 -9.21 -4.98
N THR A 371 -8.27 -7.93 -5.36
CA THR A 371 -8.93 -7.54 -6.59
C THR A 371 -7.93 -7.00 -7.59
N ARG A 372 -8.03 -7.47 -8.84
CA ARG A 372 -7.27 -6.98 -9.98
C ARG A 372 -8.15 -6.16 -10.90
N LEU A 373 -7.66 -4.99 -11.29
CA LEU A 373 -8.33 -4.07 -12.23
C LEU A 373 -7.30 -3.32 -13.08
N ASP A 374 -7.75 -2.62 -14.10
CA ASP A 374 -6.93 -1.73 -14.93
C ASP A 374 -7.30 -0.25 -14.71
N LEU A 375 -6.46 0.63 -15.23
CA LEU A 375 -6.69 2.08 -15.12
C LEU A 375 -7.92 2.51 -15.95
N GLU A 376 -8.18 1.85 -17.06
CA GLU A 376 -9.31 2.11 -17.94
C GLU A 376 -10.62 1.85 -17.22
N TRP A 377 -10.70 0.79 -16.41
CA TRP A 377 -11.85 0.56 -15.54
C TRP A 377 -12.12 1.76 -14.62
N LEU A 378 -11.07 2.31 -14.00
CA LEU A 378 -11.22 3.46 -13.11
C LEU A 378 -11.64 4.73 -13.89
N GLN A 379 -11.17 4.90 -15.12
CA GLN A 379 -11.47 6.05 -15.98
C GLN A 379 -12.88 5.97 -16.60
N SER A 380 -13.37 4.75 -16.86
CA SER A 380 -14.69 4.52 -17.49
C SER A 380 -15.87 4.73 -16.54
N SER A 381 -15.63 5.19 -15.30
CA SER A 381 -16.73 5.56 -14.40
C SER A 381 -17.50 6.71 -15.01
N THR A 382 -18.71 6.44 -15.50
CA THR A 382 -19.69 7.46 -15.87
C THR A 382 -19.87 8.40 -14.69
N GLN A 383 -19.55 9.67 -14.90
CA GLN A 383 -20.08 10.75 -14.06
C GLN A 383 -21.59 10.59 -14.04
N LYS A 384 -22.15 10.19 -12.90
CA LYS A 384 -23.56 10.41 -12.59
C LYS A 384 -23.72 11.75 -11.90
#